data_d45513edef852bb72869efb6c5e0c623
#
_entry.id   d45513edef852bb72869efb6c5e0c623
#
_cell.length_a   1.000
_cell.length_b   1.000
_cell.length_c   1.000
_cell.angle_alpha   90.00
_cell.angle_beta   90.00
_cell.angle_gamma   90.00
#
_symmetry.space_group_name_H-M   'P 1'
#
loop_
_entity.id
_entity.type
_entity.pdbx_description
1 polymer ?
#
loop_
_entity_poly.entity_id
_entity_poly.type
_entity_poly.pdbx_seq_one_letter_code
_entity_poly.pdbx_strand_id
1 'polypeptide(L)'
;NGKGMIAVNVMKAVKDHAAYVRQACESGADAIVMGAGLPLDLPEMTEGYHKDVALFPILSESRGIGIVLKRWMKKGVLPDAIVIEHPAHAAGHLGAASVAGVNDAKFEFKRVIEETFEVFKNLGLESEKIPLILAGGMANFEKVKTALKNWGASAVQIGTAFAVTEEGDAHINFKKTLAGAETEHVVEFMSVAGLPARGVRTKFLDSYIKRESKLQANAKADPRRCTQGLNCLTSCGLRDGLAKAGQFCIDIQLSAAFRGEVDKGLFFRGKDPLPFGNAIRTVQETIQYLLNGALPAAAK
;
A
#
# COMPACT_ATOMS: atom_id res chain seq x y z
N ASN A 1 -13.16 3.77 -26.49
CA ASN A 1 -11.97 4.39 -25.96
C ASN A 1 -12.28 4.91 -24.55
N GLY A 2 -12.15 4.02 -23.54
CA GLY A 2 -12.25 4.41 -22.14
C GLY A 2 -11.12 5.38 -21.81
N LYS A 3 -11.44 6.50 -21.20
CA LYS A 3 -10.44 7.37 -20.62
C LYS A 3 -10.15 6.87 -19.20
N GLY A 4 -9.05 6.15 -19.03
CA GLY A 4 -8.51 5.85 -17.70
C GLY A 4 -7.88 7.10 -17.09
N MET A 5 -7.73 7.10 -15.77
CA MET A 5 -6.99 8.14 -15.03
C MET A 5 -5.56 7.65 -14.77
N ILE A 6 -4.59 8.55 -14.81
CA ILE A 6 -3.24 8.32 -14.34
C ILE A 6 -3.14 8.83 -12.89
N ALA A 7 -3.05 7.92 -11.95
CA ALA A 7 -2.91 8.24 -10.52
C ALA A 7 -1.48 7.98 -10.04
N VAL A 8 -0.93 8.92 -9.26
CA VAL A 8 0.39 8.76 -8.64
C VAL A 8 0.20 8.45 -7.15
N ASN A 9 0.71 7.28 -6.73
CA ASN A 9 0.66 6.87 -5.32
C ASN A 9 1.94 7.29 -4.60
N VAL A 10 1.81 8.17 -3.62
CA VAL A 10 2.92 8.71 -2.83
C VAL A 10 2.79 8.32 -1.37
N MET A 11 3.83 7.70 -0.80
CA MET A 11 3.84 7.38 0.63
C MET A 11 4.21 8.62 1.47
N LYS A 12 3.40 8.93 2.49
CA LYS A 12 3.70 9.98 3.48
C LYS A 12 5.04 9.78 4.18
N ALA A 13 5.47 8.52 4.33
CA ALA A 13 6.74 8.17 4.97
C ALA A 13 7.99 8.54 4.14
N VAL A 14 7.85 8.86 2.85
CA VAL A 14 8.97 9.31 2.01
C VAL A 14 9.33 10.75 2.35
N LYS A 15 10.63 11.05 2.47
CA LYS A 15 11.12 12.36 2.95
C LYS A 15 10.63 13.52 2.10
N ASP A 16 10.72 13.40 0.80
CA ASP A 16 10.37 14.47 -0.14
C ASP A 16 8.96 14.29 -0.75
N HIS A 17 8.04 13.62 -0.01
CA HIS A 17 6.70 13.31 -0.50
C HIS A 17 5.94 14.54 -1.02
N ALA A 18 6.09 15.72 -0.40
CA ALA A 18 5.43 16.93 -0.85
C ALA A 18 5.96 17.40 -2.22
N ALA A 19 7.26 17.27 -2.48
CA ALA A 19 7.85 17.58 -3.78
C ALA A 19 7.36 16.59 -4.86
N TYR A 20 7.27 15.29 -4.53
CA TYR A 20 6.73 14.29 -5.45
C TYR A 20 5.26 14.54 -5.79
N VAL A 21 4.43 14.90 -4.80
CA VAL A 21 3.02 15.26 -5.03
C VAL A 21 2.93 16.46 -5.97
N ARG A 22 3.68 17.53 -5.71
CA ARG A 22 3.66 18.74 -6.54
C ARG A 22 4.14 18.43 -7.96
N GLN A 23 5.24 17.70 -8.10
CA GLN A 23 5.75 17.31 -9.42
C GLN A 23 4.75 16.43 -10.19
N ALA A 24 4.04 15.52 -9.51
CA ALA A 24 3.00 14.70 -10.14
C ALA A 24 1.87 15.59 -10.70
N CYS A 25 1.39 16.57 -9.92
CA CYS A 25 0.38 17.52 -10.36
C CYS A 25 0.87 18.34 -11.58
N GLU A 26 2.09 18.87 -11.51
CA GLU A 26 2.72 19.64 -12.59
C GLU A 26 2.92 18.80 -13.87
N SER A 27 3.13 17.49 -13.72
CA SER A 27 3.28 16.55 -14.83
C SER A 27 1.95 16.07 -15.43
N GLY A 28 0.82 16.53 -14.92
CA GLY A 28 -0.51 16.22 -15.46
C GLY A 28 -1.09 14.89 -14.96
N ALA A 29 -0.74 14.47 -13.74
CA ALA A 29 -1.43 13.35 -13.11
C ALA A 29 -2.90 13.70 -12.85
N ASP A 30 -3.82 12.77 -13.11
CA ASP A 30 -5.25 12.96 -12.88
C ASP A 30 -5.64 12.78 -11.39
N ALA A 31 -4.82 12.06 -10.61
CA ALA A 31 -5.08 11.83 -9.20
C ALA A 31 -3.80 11.63 -8.38
N ILE A 32 -3.87 12.00 -7.10
CA ILE A 32 -2.87 11.67 -6.08
C ILE A 32 -3.49 10.71 -5.07
N VAL A 33 -2.85 9.56 -4.89
CA VAL A 33 -3.20 8.57 -3.86
C VAL A 33 -2.15 8.64 -2.76
N MET A 34 -2.53 8.82 -1.49
CA MET A 34 -1.55 8.98 -0.41
C MET A 34 -1.89 8.14 0.82
N GLY A 35 -0.92 7.34 1.27
CA GLY A 35 -0.99 6.51 2.46
C GLY A 35 0.35 6.43 3.20
N ALA A 36 0.57 5.37 3.97
CA ALA A 36 1.73 5.19 4.85
C ALA A 36 1.90 6.35 5.85
N GLY A 37 0.81 6.69 6.51
CA GLY A 37 0.62 7.79 7.44
C GLY A 37 -0.64 8.58 7.10
N LEU A 38 -1.13 9.40 8.04
CA LEU A 38 -2.33 10.23 7.82
C LEU A 38 -1.99 11.40 6.86
N PRO A 39 -2.63 11.51 5.69
CA PRO A 39 -2.33 12.57 4.71
C PRO A 39 -3.06 13.89 5.04
N LEU A 40 -2.81 14.42 6.24
CA LEU A 40 -3.51 15.59 6.78
C LEU A 40 -3.25 16.88 6.01
N ASP A 41 -2.13 16.95 5.33
CA ASP A 41 -1.58 18.09 4.61
C ASP A 41 -1.56 17.89 3.06
N LEU A 42 -2.22 16.85 2.55
CA LEU A 42 -2.32 16.63 1.11
C LEU A 42 -3.01 17.81 0.38
N PRO A 43 -4.10 18.41 0.90
CA PRO A 43 -4.68 19.60 0.27
C PRO A 43 -3.70 20.75 0.07
N GLU A 44 -2.80 21.01 1.02
CA GLU A 44 -1.79 22.07 0.87
C GLU A 44 -0.75 21.75 -0.18
N MET A 45 -0.37 20.47 -0.30
CA MET A 45 0.59 20.03 -1.32
C MET A 45 0.03 20.17 -2.74
N THR A 46 -1.30 20.10 -2.88
CA THR A 46 -2.02 20.18 -4.16
C THR A 46 -2.72 21.53 -4.37
N GLU A 47 -2.36 22.54 -3.57
CA GLU A 47 -2.93 23.89 -3.72
C GLU A 47 -2.69 24.41 -5.14
N GLY A 48 -3.74 24.93 -5.77
CA GLY A 48 -3.76 25.35 -7.16
C GLY A 48 -4.19 24.26 -8.16
N TYR A 49 -4.25 23.00 -7.77
CA TYR A 49 -4.61 21.87 -8.63
C TYR A 49 -5.93 21.15 -8.26
N HIS A 50 -6.62 21.59 -7.21
CA HIS A 50 -7.83 20.90 -6.67
C HIS A 50 -8.99 20.73 -7.67
N LYS A 51 -9.00 21.45 -8.77
CA LYS A 51 -10.02 21.31 -9.81
C LYS A 51 -9.67 20.26 -10.87
N ASP A 52 -8.37 19.95 -10.98
CA ASP A 52 -7.83 19.15 -12.06
C ASP A 52 -7.27 17.81 -11.57
N VAL A 53 -6.95 17.71 -10.27
CA VAL A 53 -6.32 16.53 -9.67
C VAL A 53 -7.17 16.00 -8.52
N ALA A 54 -7.64 14.76 -8.65
CA ALA A 54 -8.40 14.07 -7.62
C ALA A 54 -7.52 13.61 -6.44
N LEU A 55 -8.05 13.64 -5.21
CA LEU A 55 -7.30 13.33 -3.99
C LEU A 55 -7.88 12.09 -3.28
N PHE A 56 -7.07 11.03 -3.18
CA PHE A 56 -7.46 9.75 -2.60
C PHE A 56 -6.59 9.42 -1.37
N PRO A 57 -7.04 9.72 -0.13
CA PRO A 57 -6.35 9.26 1.08
C PRO A 57 -6.52 7.74 1.25
N ILE A 58 -5.43 7.05 1.64
CA ILE A 58 -5.46 5.63 2.03
C ILE A 58 -5.48 5.55 3.55
N LEU A 59 -6.48 4.87 4.09
CA LEU A 59 -6.74 4.72 5.52
C LEU A 59 -7.20 3.29 5.83
N SER A 60 -7.07 2.84 7.07
CA SER A 60 -7.43 1.47 7.44
C SER A 60 -8.60 1.38 8.42
N GLU A 61 -8.99 2.49 9.05
CA GLU A 61 -10.05 2.53 10.05
C GLU A 61 -10.85 3.84 10.01
N SER A 62 -12.10 3.80 10.44
CA SER A 62 -13.04 4.93 10.47
C SER A 62 -12.54 6.13 11.28
N ARG A 63 -11.82 5.88 12.38
CA ARG A 63 -11.21 6.95 13.18
C ARG A 63 -10.22 7.78 12.36
N GLY A 64 -9.34 7.12 11.59
CA GLY A 64 -8.41 7.79 10.69
C GLY A 64 -9.13 8.61 9.62
N ILE A 65 -10.19 8.03 9.03
CA ILE A 65 -11.05 8.69 8.05
C ILE A 65 -11.66 9.98 8.65
N GLY A 66 -12.25 9.89 9.84
CA GLY A 66 -12.83 11.04 10.53
C GLY A 66 -11.82 12.16 10.83
N ILE A 67 -10.57 11.79 11.19
CA ILE A 67 -9.50 12.77 11.45
C ILE A 67 -9.14 13.51 10.15
N VAL A 68 -8.93 12.77 9.05
CA VAL A 68 -8.58 13.35 7.75
C VAL A 68 -9.70 14.24 7.23
N LEU A 69 -10.94 13.78 7.23
CA LEU A 69 -12.10 14.57 6.79
C LEU A 69 -12.23 15.87 7.58
N LYS A 70 -12.21 15.82 8.92
CA LYS A 70 -12.27 17.04 9.75
C LYS A 70 -11.14 18.02 9.45
N ARG A 71 -9.95 17.52 9.12
CA ARG A 71 -8.80 18.37 8.79
C ARG A 71 -8.95 19.01 7.43
N TRP A 72 -9.36 18.23 6.41
CA TRP A 72 -9.56 18.74 5.05
C TRP A 72 -10.74 19.69 4.92
N MET A 73 -11.87 19.39 5.57
CA MET A 73 -13.05 20.28 5.61
C MET A 73 -12.72 21.68 6.13
N LYS A 74 -11.81 21.82 7.10
CA LYS A 74 -11.35 23.14 7.59
C LYS A 74 -10.65 23.96 6.51
N LYS A 75 -10.26 23.32 5.41
CA LYS A 75 -9.60 23.95 4.26
C LYS A 75 -10.53 24.05 3.04
N GLY A 76 -11.80 23.68 3.22
CA GLY A 76 -12.81 23.65 2.15
C GLY A 76 -12.55 22.56 1.10
N VAL A 77 -11.81 21.50 1.45
CA VAL A 77 -11.48 20.38 0.55
C VAL A 77 -12.08 19.09 1.09
N LEU A 78 -12.62 18.26 0.20
CA LEU A 78 -13.06 16.90 0.47
C LEU A 78 -12.25 15.92 -0.40
N PRO A 79 -12.08 14.65 0.01
CA PRO A 79 -11.52 13.65 -0.86
C PRO A 79 -12.50 13.30 -1.99
N ASP A 80 -11.97 13.06 -3.19
CA ASP A 80 -12.74 12.59 -4.33
C ASP A 80 -13.09 11.11 -4.21
N ALA A 81 -12.28 10.34 -3.47
CA ALA A 81 -12.58 8.99 -3.01
C ALA A 81 -11.74 8.68 -1.76
N ILE A 82 -12.12 7.65 -0.99
CA ILE A 82 -11.34 7.16 0.16
C ILE A 82 -10.95 5.72 -0.10
N VAL A 83 -9.64 5.41 -0.02
CA VAL A 83 -9.15 4.03 -0.08
C VAL A 83 -9.14 3.46 1.34
N ILE A 84 -9.86 2.37 1.55
CA ILE A 84 -9.86 1.59 2.79
C ILE A 84 -8.96 0.37 2.56
N GLU A 85 -7.77 0.39 3.15
CA GLU A 85 -6.80 -0.70 3.01
C GLU A 85 -6.82 -1.61 4.25
N HIS A 86 -7.08 -2.91 4.03
CA HIS A 86 -7.15 -3.88 5.12
C HIS A 86 -5.75 -4.37 5.53
N PRO A 87 -5.30 -4.13 6.78
CA PRO A 87 -3.95 -4.47 7.23
C PRO A 87 -3.62 -5.97 7.13
N ALA A 88 -4.58 -6.86 7.38
CA ALA A 88 -4.36 -8.31 7.32
C ALA A 88 -4.07 -8.84 5.91
N HIS A 89 -4.38 -8.09 4.87
CA HIS A 89 -4.26 -8.51 3.47
C HIS A 89 -3.30 -7.65 2.64
N ALA A 90 -2.99 -6.44 3.10
CA ALA A 90 -2.11 -5.49 2.41
C ALA A 90 -0.67 -6.01 2.26
N ALA A 91 0.07 -5.40 1.35
CA ALA A 91 1.51 -5.54 1.19
C ALA A 91 2.22 -4.27 1.69
N GLY A 92 3.55 -4.32 1.81
CA GLY A 92 4.32 -3.16 2.27
C GLY A 92 3.89 -2.70 3.66
N HIS A 93 3.58 -1.44 3.84
CA HIS A 93 3.11 -0.89 5.11
C HIS A 93 1.63 -1.22 5.35
N LEU A 94 1.30 -1.76 6.53
CA LEU A 94 0.02 -2.42 6.78
C LEU A 94 -1.07 -1.54 7.39
N GLY A 95 -0.79 -0.26 7.67
CA GLY A 95 -1.79 0.65 8.25
C GLY A 95 -2.23 0.35 9.69
N ALA A 96 -1.63 -0.64 10.36
CA ALA A 96 -1.81 -0.94 11.78
C ALA A 96 -0.71 -0.30 12.63
N ALA A 97 -0.98 -0.04 13.91
CA ALA A 97 0.00 0.56 14.82
C ALA A 97 1.12 -0.42 15.26
N SER A 98 0.85 -1.74 15.21
CA SER A 98 1.80 -2.79 15.57
C SER A 98 1.55 -4.04 14.74
N VAL A 99 2.56 -4.91 14.64
CA VAL A 99 2.42 -6.22 13.98
C VAL A 99 1.33 -7.07 14.65
N ALA A 100 1.25 -7.08 15.98
CA ALA A 100 0.22 -7.82 16.70
C ALA A 100 -1.22 -7.33 16.43
N GLY A 101 -1.38 -6.05 16.08
CA GLY A 101 -2.69 -5.45 15.81
C GLY A 101 -3.18 -5.60 14.37
N VAL A 102 -2.42 -6.23 13.48
CA VAL A 102 -2.76 -6.33 12.04
C VAL A 102 -4.09 -7.07 11.79
N ASN A 103 -4.41 -8.05 12.64
CA ASN A 103 -5.63 -8.86 12.52
C ASN A 103 -6.76 -8.39 13.45
N ASP A 104 -6.72 -7.16 13.95
CA ASP A 104 -7.78 -6.60 14.79
C ASP A 104 -9.10 -6.49 13.99
N ALA A 105 -10.19 -6.96 14.57
CA ALA A 105 -11.53 -6.94 13.97
C ALA A 105 -12.04 -5.53 13.62
N LYS A 106 -11.43 -4.48 14.17
CA LYS A 106 -11.75 -3.09 13.79
C LYS A 106 -11.41 -2.76 12.34
N PHE A 107 -10.59 -3.57 11.66
CA PHE A 107 -10.21 -3.38 10.26
C PHE A 107 -11.09 -4.14 9.27
N GLU A 108 -12.04 -4.96 9.76
CA GLU A 108 -12.96 -5.68 8.88
C GLU A 108 -13.72 -4.71 7.97
N PHE A 109 -13.69 -4.97 6.67
CA PHE A 109 -14.22 -4.04 5.65
C PHE A 109 -15.65 -3.61 5.93
N LYS A 110 -16.54 -4.57 6.25
CA LYS A 110 -17.94 -4.27 6.51
C LYS A 110 -18.07 -3.27 7.68
N ARG A 111 -17.35 -3.52 8.76
CA ARG A 111 -17.35 -2.65 9.93
C ARG A 111 -16.81 -1.24 9.60
N VAL A 112 -15.64 -1.17 8.93
CA VAL A 112 -15.03 0.12 8.57
C VAL A 112 -15.94 0.93 7.67
N ILE A 113 -16.63 0.28 6.72
CA ILE A 113 -17.58 0.93 5.82
C ILE A 113 -18.77 1.48 6.60
N GLU A 114 -19.41 0.66 7.44
CA GLU A 114 -20.54 1.07 8.28
C GLU A 114 -20.16 2.26 9.18
N GLU A 115 -19.02 2.15 9.89
CA GLU A 115 -18.52 3.23 10.74
C GLU A 115 -18.12 4.49 9.92
N THR A 116 -17.68 4.33 8.67
CA THR A 116 -17.38 5.48 7.78
C THR A 116 -18.65 6.23 7.39
N PHE A 117 -19.74 5.54 7.11
CA PHE A 117 -21.02 6.20 6.85
C PHE A 117 -21.55 6.94 8.09
N GLU A 118 -21.33 6.39 9.28
CA GLU A 118 -21.63 7.13 10.53
C GLU A 118 -20.74 8.39 10.68
N VAL A 119 -19.47 8.30 10.29
CA VAL A 119 -18.58 9.48 10.24
C VAL A 119 -19.12 10.52 9.27
N PHE A 120 -19.55 10.11 8.07
CA PHE A 120 -20.16 11.04 7.09
C PHE A 120 -21.39 11.72 7.66
N LYS A 121 -22.30 10.96 8.26
CA LYS A 121 -23.51 11.49 8.94
C LYS A 121 -23.16 12.51 10.01
N ASN A 122 -22.23 12.19 10.90
CA ASN A 122 -21.80 13.06 11.98
C ASN A 122 -21.10 14.36 11.50
N LEU A 123 -20.61 14.36 10.27
CA LEU A 123 -19.98 15.51 9.62
C LEU A 123 -20.90 16.26 8.64
N GLY A 124 -22.12 15.79 8.44
CA GLY A 124 -23.07 16.37 7.47
C GLY A 124 -22.66 16.13 6.01
N LEU A 125 -21.95 15.02 5.72
CA LEU A 125 -21.42 14.68 4.39
C LEU A 125 -22.23 13.61 3.65
N GLU A 126 -23.44 13.29 4.09
CA GLU A 126 -24.26 12.22 3.50
C GLU A 126 -24.61 12.48 2.02
N SER A 127 -24.75 13.73 1.64
CA SER A 127 -25.05 14.14 0.26
C SER A 127 -23.84 14.14 -0.67
N GLU A 128 -22.61 14.14 -0.14
CA GLU A 128 -21.37 14.31 -0.92
C GLU A 128 -21.01 13.07 -1.74
N LYS A 129 -21.59 11.91 -1.42
CA LYS A 129 -21.39 10.64 -2.16
C LYS A 129 -19.92 10.31 -2.40
N ILE A 130 -19.07 10.47 -1.38
CA ILE A 130 -17.64 10.16 -1.47
C ILE A 130 -17.46 8.64 -1.71
N PRO A 131 -16.90 8.21 -2.86
CA PRO A 131 -16.71 6.80 -3.16
C PRO A 131 -15.75 6.12 -2.20
N LEU A 132 -16.03 4.87 -1.83
CA LEU A 132 -15.14 4.02 -1.05
C LEU A 132 -14.47 2.99 -1.96
N ILE A 133 -13.15 2.92 -1.92
CA ILE A 133 -12.31 2.00 -2.70
C ILE A 133 -11.70 1.01 -1.72
N LEU A 134 -11.90 -0.30 -1.91
CA LEU A 134 -11.33 -1.30 -1.02
C LEU A 134 -10.00 -1.82 -1.55
N ALA A 135 -9.00 -1.89 -0.66
CA ALA A 135 -7.65 -2.35 -0.93
C ALA A 135 -7.19 -3.42 0.07
N GLY A 136 -6.28 -4.26 -0.36
CA GLY A 136 -5.80 -5.40 0.44
C GLY A 136 -6.59 -6.67 0.16
N GLY A 137 -5.95 -7.63 -0.51
CA GLY A 137 -6.53 -8.93 -0.83
C GLY A 137 -7.62 -8.92 -1.90
N MET A 138 -7.74 -7.88 -2.71
CA MET A 138 -8.78 -7.73 -3.75
C MET A 138 -8.42 -8.40 -5.09
N ALA A 139 -7.47 -9.33 -5.12
CA ALA A 139 -7.03 -10.01 -6.35
C ALA A 139 -7.85 -11.28 -6.68
N ASN A 140 -9.06 -11.41 -6.17
CA ASN A 140 -9.95 -12.54 -6.41
C ASN A 140 -11.30 -12.05 -6.94
N PHE A 141 -11.78 -12.62 -8.05
CA PHE A 141 -13.04 -12.21 -8.70
C PHE A 141 -14.25 -12.21 -7.76
N GLU A 142 -14.46 -13.29 -7.00
CA GLU A 142 -15.62 -13.38 -6.10
C GLU A 142 -15.52 -12.35 -4.95
N LYS A 143 -14.31 -12.05 -4.48
CA LYS A 143 -14.09 -11.03 -3.46
C LYS A 143 -14.33 -9.62 -4.02
N VAL A 144 -13.86 -9.33 -5.24
CA VAL A 144 -14.17 -8.08 -5.97
C VAL A 144 -15.68 -7.92 -6.15
N LYS A 145 -16.35 -8.96 -6.65
CA LYS A 145 -17.80 -8.97 -6.84
C LYS A 145 -18.56 -8.73 -5.53
N THR A 146 -18.13 -9.36 -4.44
CA THR A 146 -18.70 -9.17 -3.11
C THR A 146 -18.49 -7.74 -2.60
N ALA A 147 -17.29 -7.21 -2.78
CA ALA A 147 -16.97 -5.83 -2.40
C ALA A 147 -17.89 -4.81 -3.09
N LEU A 148 -18.05 -4.95 -4.41
CA LEU A 148 -18.85 -4.04 -5.22
C LEU A 148 -20.35 -4.21 -5.04
N LYS A 149 -20.85 -5.44 -4.83
CA LYS A 149 -22.30 -5.71 -4.75
C LYS A 149 -22.85 -5.71 -3.33
N ASN A 150 -22.06 -6.17 -2.35
CA ASN A 150 -22.58 -6.49 -1.02
C ASN A 150 -22.00 -5.60 0.09
N TRP A 151 -20.77 -5.06 -0.08
CA TRP A 151 -20.13 -4.27 0.98
C TRP A 151 -20.25 -2.75 0.76
N GLY A 152 -20.80 -2.30 -0.37
CA GLY A 152 -20.98 -0.89 -0.66
C GLY A 152 -19.73 -0.18 -1.19
N ALA A 153 -18.73 -0.94 -1.65
CA ALA A 153 -17.58 -0.34 -2.32
C ALA A 153 -17.95 0.17 -3.72
N SER A 154 -17.39 1.29 -4.10
CA SER A 154 -17.51 1.85 -5.45
C SER A 154 -16.47 1.29 -6.41
N ALA A 155 -15.30 0.89 -5.87
CA ALA A 155 -14.19 0.33 -6.62
C ALA A 155 -13.27 -0.53 -5.73
N VAL A 156 -12.27 -1.17 -6.34
CA VAL A 156 -11.21 -1.90 -5.63
C VAL A 156 -9.84 -1.44 -6.13
N GLN A 157 -8.84 -1.46 -5.22
CA GLN A 157 -7.44 -1.20 -5.54
C GLN A 157 -6.65 -2.50 -5.42
N ILE A 158 -5.85 -2.82 -6.44
CA ILE A 158 -5.12 -4.09 -6.56
C ILE A 158 -3.67 -3.79 -6.89
N GLY A 159 -2.74 -4.32 -6.09
CA GLY A 159 -1.30 -4.13 -6.26
C GLY A 159 -0.60 -5.41 -6.73
N THR A 160 -0.46 -6.40 -5.85
CA THR A 160 0.42 -7.56 -6.08
C THR A 160 0.12 -8.34 -7.35
N ALA A 161 -1.17 -8.51 -7.72
CA ALA A 161 -1.54 -9.24 -8.94
C ALA A 161 -1.01 -8.56 -10.21
N PHE A 162 -0.96 -7.22 -10.24
CA PHE A 162 -0.38 -6.48 -11.35
C PHE A 162 1.16 -6.42 -11.30
N ALA A 163 1.76 -6.44 -10.10
CA ALA A 163 3.22 -6.46 -9.94
C ALA A 163 3.87 -7.74 -10.52
N VAL A 164 3.09 -8.82 -10.69
CA VAL A 164 3.57 -10.10 -11.25
C VAL A 164 3.15 -10.33 -12.70
N THR A 165 2.64 -9.31 -13.39
CA THR A 165 2.26 -9.45 -14.80
C THR A 165 3.47 -9.47 -15.75
N GLU A 166 3.27 -9.92 -16.98
CA GLU A 166 4.31 -9.95 -18.00
C GLU A 166 4.86 -8.56 -18.30
N GLU A 167 3.98 -7.55 -18.37
CA GLU A 167 4.30 -6.17 -18.69
C GLU A 167 5.01 -5.40 -17.56
N GLY A 168 4.99 -5.92 -16.33
CA GLY A 168 5.74 -5.32 -15.23
C GLY A 168 7.25 -5.27 -15.55
N ASP A 169 7.92 -4.17 -15.25
CA ASP A 169 9.32 -3.91 -15.59
C ASP A 169 10.34 -4.53 -14.62
N ALA A 170 9.90 -5.07 -13.48
CA ALA A 170 10.77 -5.74 -12.54
C ALA A 170 11.35 -7.05 -13.10
N HIS A 171 12.55 -7.41 -12.65
CA HIS A 171 13.24 -8.63 -13.08
C HIS A 171 12.35 -9.87 -12.90
N ILE A 172 12.48 -10.86 -13.80
CA ILE A 172 11.64 -12.06 -13.78
C ILE A 172 11.70 -12.83 -12.44
N ASN A 173 12.84 -12.82 -11.75
CA ASN A 173 12.97 -13.44 -10.43
C ASN A 173 12.13 -12.69 -9.37
N PHE A 174 11.98 -11.36 -9.48
CA PHE A 174 11.07 -10.60 -8.61
C PHE A 174 9.63 -11.13 -8.76
N LYS A 175 9.15 -11.22 -10.00
CA LYS A 175 7.80 -11.72 -10.29
C LYS A 175 7.61 -13.16 -9.82
N LYS A 176 8.57 -14.05 -10.10
CA LYS A 176 8.53 -15.45 -9.66
C LYS A 176 8.56 -15.59 -8.14
N THR A 177 9.33 -14.77 -7.44
CA THR A 177 9.38 -14.77 -5.97
C THR A 177 8.03 -14.37 -5.38
N LEU A 178 7.37 -13.34 -5.94
CA LEU A 178 6.05 -12.95 -5.48
C LEU A 178 4.98 -13.98 -5.85
N ALA A 179 4.97 -14.46 -7.08
CA ALA A 179 3.95 -15.41 -7.56
C ALA A 179 4.07 -16.77 -6.85
N GLY A 180 5.30 -17.26 -6.62
CA GLY A 180 5.57 -18.56 -6.01
C GLY A 180 5.50 -18.58 -4.48
N ALA A 181 5.28 -17.44 -3.81
CA ALA A 181 5.18 -17.43 -2.37
C ALA A 181 3.82 -17.94 -1.90
N GLU A 182 3.80 -18.99 -1.12
CA GLU A 182 2.63 -19.49 -0.42
C GLU A 182 2.32 -18.62 0.81
N THR A 183 1.10 -18.71 1.33
CA THR A 183 0.61 -17.83 2.42
C THR A 183 1.48 -17.90 3.67
N GLU A 184 1.98 -19.08 4.03
CA GLU A 184 2.87 -19.31 5.18
C GLU A 184 4.27 -18.74 4.98
N HIS A 185 4.68 -18.49 3.74
CA HIS A 185 5.93 -17.83 3.41
C HIS A 185 5.83 -16.30 3.38
N VAL A 186 4.67 -15.76 3.69
CA VAL A 186 4.43 -14.30 3.75
C VAL A 186 4.27 -13.88 5.20
N VAL A 187 5.24 -13.11 5.70
CA VAL A 187 5.36 -12.80 7.13
C VAL A 187 5.35 -11.31 7.41
N GLU A 188 4.85 -10.96 8.58
CA GLU A 188 4.84 -9.59 9.10
C GLU A 188 6.14 -9.31 9.89
N PHE A 189 6.62 -8.08 9.79
CA PHE A 189 7.78 -7.58 10.53
C PHE A 189 7.70 -6.05 10.70
N MET A 190 8.59 -5.47 11.50
CA MET A 190 8.66 -4.01 11.63
C MET A 190 9.59 -3.42 10.56
N SER A 191 9.05 -2.56 9.71
CA SER A 191 9.83 -1.88 8.68
C SER A 191 10.79 -0.84 9.25
N VAL A 192 11.74 -0.40 8.43
CA VAL A 192 12.70 0.65 8.80
C VAL A 192 12.05 2.01 9.04
N ALA A 193 10.84 2.23 8.53
CA ALA A 193 10.03 3.42 8.78
C ALA A 193 9.28 3.36 10.14
N GLY A 194 9.40 2.26 10.89
CA GLY A 194 8.68 2.07 12.14
C GLY A 194 7.20 1.71 11.96
N LEU A 195 6.82 1.24 10.78
CA LEU A 195 5.47 0.79 10.45
C LEU A 195 5.48 -0.73 10.24
N PRO A 196 4.46 -1.47 10.70
CA PRO A 196 4.30 -2.87 10.34
C PRO A 196 4.31 -3.07 8.82
N ALA A 197 4.99 -4.10 8.38
CA ALA A 197 5.14 -4.43 6.97
C ALA A 197 5.01 -5.94 6.74
N ARG A 198 4.77 -6.34 5.50
CA ARG A 198 4.63 -7.75 5.11
C ARG A 198 5.46 -8.05 3.88
N GLY A 199 6.22 -9.15 3.93
CA GLY A 199 7.07 -9.57 2.83
C GLY A 199 7.24 -11.08 2.75
N VAL A 200 7.79 -11.53 1.62
CA VAL A 200 8.11 -12.92 1.38
C VAL A 200 9.36 -13.33 2.16
N ARG A 201 9.34 -14.49 2.80
CA ARG A 201 10.49 -15.10 3.48
C ARG A 201 11.58 -15.42 2.46
N THR A 202 12.60 -14.59 2.43
CA THR A 202 13.86 -14.82 1.71
C THR A 202 14.98 -15.06 2.70
N LYS A 203 16.15 -15.48 2.25
CA LYS A 203 17.32 -15.59 3.16
C LYS A 203 17.61 -14.30 3.91
N PHE A 204 17.45 -13.15 3.23
CA PHE A 204 17.60 -11.85 3.87
C PHE A 204 16.58 -11.67 5.01
N LEU A 205 15.29 -11.81 4.70
CA LEU A 205 14.22 -11.52 5.68
C LEU A 205 14.26 -12.50 6.86
N ASP A 206 14.48 -13.80 6.60
CA ASP A 206 14.64 -14.81 7.66
C ASP A 206 15.84 -14.51 8.57
N SER A 207 16.98 -14.15 7.97
CA SER A 207 18.17 -13.76 8.73
C SER A 207 17.97 -12.47 9.53
N TYR A 208 17.18 -11.54 9.00
CA TYR A 208 16.83 -10.31 9.68
C TYR A 208 15.92 -10.59 10.88
N ILE A 209 14.79 -11.28 10.67
CA ILE A 209 13.80 -11.59 11.73
C ILE A 209 14.46 -12.32 12.92
N LYS A 210 15.33 -13.28 12.67
CA LYS A 210 16.07 -13.99 13.74
C LYS A 210 16.92 -13.08 14.62
N ARG A 211 17.30 -11.92 14.13
CA ARG A 211 18.17 -10.94 14.82
C ARG A 211 17.45 -9.65 15.19
N GLU A 212 16.20 -9.47 14.78
CA GLU A 212 15.46 -8.20 14.89
C GLU A 212 15.47 -7.65 16.31
N SER A 213 15.07 -8.45 17.30
CA SER A 213 15.03 -8.00 18.71
C SER A 213 16.40 -7.55 19.24
N LYS A 214 17.47 -8.29 18.87
CA LYS A 214 18.84 -7.92 19.25
C LYS A 214 19.29 -6.63 18.55
N LEU A 215 18.95 -6.47 17.28
CA LEU A 215 19.29 -5.28 16.51
C LEU A 215 18.55 -4.06 17.04
N GLN A 216 17.28 -4.20 17.38
CA GLN A 216 16.45 -3.14 17.96
C GLN A 216 16.94 -2.73 19.35
N ALA A 217 17.25 -3.71 20.22
CA ALA A 217 17.79 -3.43 21.57
C ALA A 217 19.14 -2.68 21.54
N ASN A 218 19.93 -2.87 20.48
CA ASN A 218 21.22 -2.21 20.27
C ASN A 218 21.16 -1.10 19.21
N ALA A 219 19.97 -0.60 18.89
CA ALA A 219 19.80 0.43 17.88
C ALA A 219 20.56 1.70 18.25
N LYS A 220 21.39 2.15 17.32
CA LYS A 220 22.14 3.42 17.42
C LYS A 220 22.15 4.06 16.05
N ALA A 221 22.04 5.38 16.01
CA ALA A 221 22.18 6.13 14.77
C ALA A 221 23.52 5.80 14.10
N ASP A 222 23.47 5.28 12.90
CA ASP A 222 24.67 4.98 12.10
C ASP A 222 24.46 5.41 10.64
N PRO A 223 24.63 6.71 10.35
CA PRO A 223 24.48 7.23 8.99
C PRO A 223 25.44 6.57 7.98
N ARG A 224 26.58 6.02 8.43
CA ARG A 224 27.56 5.36 7.55
C ARG A 224 27.03 4.06 6.94
N ARG A 225 26.06 3.42 7.57
CA ARG A 225 25.40 2.22 7.04
C ARG A 225 24.24 2.54 6.11
N CYS A 226 23.88 3.80 5.98
CA CYS A 226 22.94 4.30 5.01
C CYS A 226 23.66 4.53 3.66
N THR A 227 23.03 4.20 2.54
CA THR A 227 23.58 4.51 1.21
C THR A 227 23.75 6.01 0.99
N GLN A 228 22.94 6.82 1.70
CA GLN A 228 22.84 8.28 1.56
C GLN A 228 22.61 8.77 0.12
N GLY A 229 22.45 7.82 -0.81
CA GLY A 229 22.20 8.13 -2.22
C GLY A 229 20.84 8.75 -2.49
N LEU A 230 19.86 8.46 -1.59
CA LEU A 230 18.49 8.94 -1.69
C LEU A 230 17.98 9.43 -0.33
N ASN A 231 17.21 10.50 -0.35
CA ASN A 231 16.41 10.94 0.81
C ASN A 231 15.16 10.03 0.95
N CYS A 232 15.39 8.72 1.20
CA CYS A 232 14.33 7.73 1.06
C CYS A 232 13.19 7.87 2.07
N LEU A 233 13.47 8.11 3.37
CA LEU A 233 12.46 8.11 4.42
C LEU A 233 12.57 9.33 5.35
N THR A 234 11.43 9.82 5.83
CA THR A 234 11.33 10.88 6.85
C THR A 234 12.03 10.46 8.13
N SER A 235 11.77 9.21 8.60
CA SER A 235 12.48 8.60 9.72
C SER A 235 12.90 7.18 9.37
N CYS A 236 14.05 6.73 9.89
CA CYS A 236 14.65 5.46 9.53
C CYS A 236 15.30 4.79 10.75
N GLY A 237 14.93 3.53 11.02
CA GLY A 237 15.49 2.77 12.13
C GLY A 237 17.00 2.69 12.09
N LEU A 238 17.58 2.43 10.91
CA LEU A 238 19.02 2.30 10.75
C LEU A 238 19.76 3.65 10.86
N ARG A 239 19.31 4.65 10.08
CA ARG A 239 19.97 5.96 10.02
C ARG A 239 19.86 6.71 11.33
N ASP A 240 18.67 6.70 11.94
CA ASP A 240 18.32 7.51 13.08
C ASP A 240 18.39 6.76 14.42
N GLY A 241 18.64 5.43 14.38
CA GLY A 241 18.77 4.60 15.58
C GLY A 241 17.45 4.35 16.31
N LEU A 242 16.33 4.25 15.60
CA LEU A 242 15.02 4.06 16.21
C LEU A 242 14.84 2.60 16.67
N ALA A 243 14.82 2.35 17.97
CA ALA A 243 14.76 1.02 18.57
C ALA A 243 13.50 0.22 18.22
N LYS A 244 12.41 0.88 17.84
CA LYS A 244 11.14 0.21 17.47
C LYS A 244 10.99 0.01 15.95
N ALA A 245 12.01 0.33 15.17
CA ALA A 245 11.99 0.24 13.71
C ALA A 245 13.02 -0.76 13.20
N GLY A 246 12.87 -1.18 11.94
CA GLY A 246 13.80 -2.07 11.28
C GLY A 246 15.21 -1.51 11.20
N GLN A 247 16.21 -2.36 11.36
CA GLN A 247 17.63 -1.99 11.45
C GLN A 247 18.40 -2.46 10.19
N PHE A 248 17.92 -2.09 9.01
CA PHE A 248 18.57 -2.39 7.72
C PHE A 248 18.37 -1.24 6.73
N CYS A 249 19.11 -1.20 5.64
CA CYS A 249 18.92 -0.18 4.60
C CYS A 249 17.84 -0.63 3.61
N ILE A 250 16.72 0.10 3.56
CA ILE A 250 15.59 -0.24 2.68
C ILE A 250 15.96 -0.10 1.20
N ASP A 251 16.75 0.91 0.85
CA ASP A 251 17.19 1.15 -0.52
C ASP A 251 17.99 -0.05 -1.08
N ILE A 252 18.97 -0.54 -0.31
CA ILE A 252 19.75 -1.72 -0.69
C ILE A 252 18.86 -2.93 -0.94
N GLN A 253 17.90 -3.17 -0.03
CA GLN A 253 17.07 -4.38 -0.10
C GLN A 253 16.01 -4.33 -1.21
N LEU A 254 15.40 -3.16 -1.44
CA LEU A 254 14.45 -2.99 -2.54
C LEU A 254 15.16 -2.99 -3.89
N SER A 255 16.32 -2.35 -3.99
CA SER A 255 17.13 -2.39 -5.21
C SER A 255 17.59 -3.81 -5.56
N ALA A 256 17.99 -4.62 -4.55
CA ALA A 256 18.32 -6.02 -4.76
C ALA A 256 17.10 -6.84 -5.23
N ALA A 257 15.94 -6.61 -4.62
CA ALA A 257 14.69 -7.27 -5.03
C ALA A 257 14.32 -6.92 -6.48
N PHE A 258 14.37 -5.64 -6.84
CA PHE A 258 14.06 -5.18 -8.20
C PHE A 258 14.98 -5.82 -9.26
N ARG A 259 16.27 -5.97 -8.95
CA ARG A 259 17.25 -6.67 -9.81
C ARG A 259 17.13 -8.20 -9.78
N GLY A 260 16.20 -8.76 -9.01
CA GLY A 260 15.99 -10.22 -8.91
C GLY A 260 17.04 -10.97 -8.09
N GLU A 261 17.76 -10.27 -7.20
CA GLU A 261 18.72 -10.87 -6.24
C GLU A 261 17.93 -11.44 -5.04
N VAL A 262 17.29 -12.59 -5.22
CA VAL A 262 16.31 -13.17 -4.28
C VAL A 262 16.85 -13.30 -2.85
N ASP A 263 18.09 -13.77 -2.70
CA ASP A 263 18.70 -14.02 -1.38
C ASP A 263 18.98 -12.74 -0.58
N LYS A 264 19.09 -11.59 -1.26
CA LYS A 264 19.41 -10.29 -0.66
C LYS A 264 18.20 -9.36 -0.61
N GLY A 265 17.22 -9.58 -1.47
CA GLY A 265 16.10 -8.68 -1.66
C GLY A 265 15.04 -8.75 -0.57
N LEU A 266 14.35 -7.64 -0.35
CA LEU A 266 13.11 -7.55 0.40
C LEU A 266 11.94 -7.44 -0.58
N PHE A 267 11.07 -8.44 -0.56
CA PHE A 267 9.94 -8.57 -1.49
C PHE A 267 8.64 -8.36 -0.73
N PHE A 268 8.02 -7.21 -0.90
CA PHE A 268 6.71 -6.92 -0.33
C PHE A 268 5.60 -7.63 -1.11
N ARG A 269 4.71 -8.31 -0.41
CA ARG A 269 3.58 -9.01 -0.99
C ARG A 269 2.38 -9.03 -0.03
N GLY A 270 1.17 -8.92 -0.58
CA GLY A 270 -0.06 -9.22 0.15
C GLY A 270 -0.17 -10.71 0.51
N LYS A 271 -0.95 -11.03 1.52
CA LYS A 271 -1.04 -12.39 2.07
C LYS A 271 -1.88 -13.34 1.20
N ASP A 272 -2.87 -12.80 0.52
CA ASP A 272 -3.85 -13.60 -0.22
C ASP A 272 -3.24 -14.30 -1.44
N PRO A 273 -3.77 -15.47 -1.83
CA PRO A 273 -3.39 -16.15 -3.08
C PRO A 273 -3.58 -15.23 -4.29
N LEU A 274 -2.70 -15.39 -5.27
CA LEU A 274 -2.81 -14.68 -6.54
C LEU A 274 -3.75 -15.40 -7.51
N PRO A 275 -4.38 -14.70 -8.47
CA PRO A 275 -5.38 -15.26 -9.38
C PRO A 275 -4.93 -16.50 -10.16
N PHE A 276 -3.67 -16.53 -10.54
CA PHE A 276 -3.10 -17.57 -11.42
C PHE A 276 -2.02 -18.41 -10.71
N GLY A 277 -1.99 -18.40 -9.36
CA GLY A 277 -0.95 -19.11 -8.60
C GLY A 277 0.45 -18.64 -9.01
N ASN A 278 1.31 -19.58 -9.42
CA ASN A 278 2.69 -19.30 -9.82
C ASN A 278 2.82 -18.77 -11.27
N ALA A 279 1.74 -18.80 -12.06
CA ALA A 279 1.80 -18.38 -13.44
C ALA A 279 1.85 -16.86 -13.56
N ILE A 280 2.81 -16.37 -14.35
CA ILE A 280 2.90 -14.97 -14.76
C ILE A 280 2.03 -14.82 -16.00
N ARG A 281 1.12 -13.86 -15.99
CA ARG A 281 0.16 -13.62 -17.04
C ARG A 281 0.14 -12.15 -17.42
N THR A 282 -0.52 -11.84 -18.53
CA THR A 282 -0.66 -10.46 -19.02
C THR A 282 -1.57 -9.62 -18.13
N VAL A 283 -1.42 -8.31 -18.19
CA VAL A 283 -2.35 -7.33 -17.58
C VAL A 283 -3.76 -7.55 -18.12
N GLN A 284 -3.90 -7.83 -19.41
CA GLN A 284 -5.21 -8.06 -20.04
C GLN A 284 -5.92 -9.29 -19.44
N GLU A 285 -5.24 -10.42 -19.29
CA GLU A 285 -5.81 -11.63 -18.67
C GLU A 285 -6.17 -11.37 -17.20
N THR A 286 -5.35 -10.63 -16.48
CA THR A 286 -5.62 -10.24 -15.10
C THR A 286 -6.88 -9.39 -15.00
N ILE A 287 -7.04 -8.39 -15.84
CA ILE A 287 -8.25 -7.56 -15.90
C ILE A 287 -9.49 -8.40 -16.26
N GLN A 288 -9.40 -9.26 -17.28
CA GLN A 288 -10.50 -10.11 -17.67
C GLN A 288 -10.95 -11.06 -16.54
N TYR A 289 -9.99 -11.67 -15.84
CA TYR A 289 -10.30 -12.47 -14.66
C TYR A 289 -11.01 -11.66 -13.56
N LEU A 290 -10.51 -10.49 -13.24
CA LEU A 290 -11.08 -9.65 -12.18
C LEU A 290 -12.49 -9.13 -12.51
N LEU A 291 -12.80 -8.93 -13.79
CA LEU A 291 -14.12 -8.48 -14.25
C LEU A 291 -15.13 -9.62 -14.42
N ASN A 292 -14.70 -10.78 -14.90
CA ASN A 292 -15.58 -11.82 -15.39
C ASN A 292 -15.40 -13.18 -14.70
N GLY A 293 -14.35 -13.35 -13.89
CA GLY A 293 -13.99 -14.65 -13.30
C GLY A 293 -13.41 -15.66 -14.31
N ALA A 294 -13.18 -15.24 -15.55
CA ALA A 294 -12.68 -16.12 -16.60
C ALA A 294 -11.18 -16.42 -16.37
N LEU A 295 -10.85 -17.67 -16.12
CA LEU A 295 -9.46 -18.12 -16.11
C LEU A 295 -8.92 -18.21 -17.54
N PRO A 296 -7.69 -17.76 -17.81
CA PRO A 296 -7.08 -17.93 -19.12
C PRO A 296 -6.90 -19.42 -19.43
N ALA A 297 -6.92 -19.77 -20.72
CA ALA A 297 -6.63 -21.12 -21.15
C ALA A 297 -5.25 -21.57 -20.59
N ALA A 298 -5.17 -22.84 -20.17
CA ALA A 298 -3.89 -23.40 -19.74
C ALA A 298 -2.84 -23.16 -20.84
N ALA A 299 -1.67 -22.63 -20.48
CA ALA A 299 -0.57 -22.54 -21.42
C ALA A 299 -0.23 -23.96 -21.90
N LYS A 300 -0.30 -24.18 -23.23
CA LYS A 300 0.10 -25.46 -23.84
C LYS A 300 1.57 -25.71 -23.66
#